data_944552c0152fb0609f2fa9d18be0758a
#
_entry.id   944552c0152fb0609f2fa9d18be0758a
#
_cell.length_a   1.000
_cell.length_b   1.000
_cell.length_c   1.000
_cell.angle_alpha   90.00
_cell.angle_beta   90.00
_cell.angle_gamma   90.00
#
_symmetry.space_group_name_H-M   'P 1'
#
loop_
_entity.id
_entity.type
_entity.pdbx_description
1 polymer ?
#
loop_
_entity_poly.entity_id
_entity_poly.type
_entity_poly.pdbx_seq_one_letter_code
_entity_poly.pdbx_strand_id
1 'polypeptide(L)'
;MIKHIKFTLLLVALLGLHAPLTVRADYFGKLEPRLIQVTNGKKSDYKKPATSPKYVAIYYSAHWCPPCRAFTPKLVEWYKEFKPKHEDFELVFASSDKSEEAQIEYMKETGMPWPAMKFGTGKGPEVGKYAASGIPYLVLIDQNGKDLTGQKDNEW
;
A
#
# COMPACT_ATOMS: atom_id res chain seq x y z
N MET A 1 47.55 -59.42 24.01
CA MET A 1 46.17 -59.57 23.50
C MET A 1 45.54 -58.19 23.44
N ILE A 2 45.51 -57.56 22.29
CA ILE A 2 44.97 -56.18 22.10
C ILE A 2 43.59 -56.34 21.50
N LYS A 3 42.52 -55.94 22.24
CA LYS A 3 41.17 -55.99 21.76
C LYS A 3 40.90 -54.75 20.90
N HIS A 4 40.59 -54.94 19.62
CA HIS A 4 40.16 -53.91 18.71
C HIS A 4 38.73 -53.49 19.01
N ILE A 5 38.54 -52.28 19.51
CA ILE A 5 37.24 -51.64 19.63
C ILE A 5 36.88 -51.01 18.27
N LYS A 6 35.90 -51.59 17.61
CA LYS A 6 35.33 -51.02 16.37
C LYS A 6 34.41 -49.83 16.76
N PHE A 7 34.84 -48.63 16.43
CA PHE A 7 34.08 -47.42 16.58
C PHE A 7 33.16 -47.29 15.34
N THR A 8 31.90 -47.61 15.52
CA THR A 8 30.91 -47.44 14.45
C THR A 8 30.43 -46.01 14.48
N LEU A 9 30.90 -45.19 13.53
CA LEU A 9 30.37 -43.81 13.33
C LEU A 9 28.95 -43.91 12.79
N LEU A 10 28.00 -43.52 13.62
CA LEU A 10 26.61 -43.33 13.24
C LEU A 10 26.48 -41.94 12.58
N LEU A 11 26.46 -41.91 11.25
CA LEU A 11 26.24 -40.67 10.48
C LEU A 11 24.75 -40.33 10.55
N VAL A 12 24.34 -39.50 11.49
CA VAL A 12 22.99 -38.93 11.54
C VAL A 12 22.88 -37.87 10.44
N ALA A 13 22.29 -38.25 9.31
CA ALA A 13 21.93 -37.30 8.24
C ALA A 13 20.78 -36.42 8.75
N LEU A 14 21.09 -35.23 9.21
CA LEU A 14 20.12 -34.15 9.42
C LEU A 14 19.58 -33.68 8.05
N LEU A 15 18.55 -34.35 7.57
CA LEU A 15 17.71 -33.82 6.51
C LEU A 15 16.97 -32.58 7.04
N GLY A 16 17.62 -31.42 6.94
CA GLY A 16 16.98 -30.16 7.22
C GLY A 16 15.81 -29.97 6.25
N LEU A 17 14.59 -30.04 6.78
CA LEU A 17 13.37 -29.67 6.08
C LEU A 17 13.43 -28.18 5.78
N HIS A 18 14.06 -27.79 4.66
CA HIS A 18 13.99 -26.43 4.15
C HIS A 18 12.58 -26.27 3.57
N ALA A 19 11.64 -25.80 4.41
CA ALA A 19 10.38 -25.30 3.87
C ALA A 19 10.72 -24.17 2.88
N PRO A 20 10.20 -24.19 1.65
CA PRO A 20 10.44 -23.12 0.71
C PRO A 20 9.93 -21.82 1.36
N LEU A 21 10.81 -20.82 1.51
CA LEU A 21 10.43 -19.47 1.83
C LEU A 21 9.54 -18.99 0.68
N THR A 22 8.24 -19.12 0.84
CA THR A 22 7.28 -18.52 -0.09
C THR A 22 7.46 -17.01 0.02
N VAL A 23 8.16 -16.42 -0.95
CA VAL A 23 8.22 -14.98 -1.12
C VAL A 23 6.79 -14.52 -1.36
N ARG A 24 6.18 -14.00 -0.32
CA ARG A 24 4.82 -13.47 -0.38
C ARG A 24 4.86 -12.22 -1.25
N ALA A 25 4.00 -12.15 -2.25
CA ALA A 25 3.89 -10.94 -3.05
C ALA A 25 3.51 -9.78 -2.13
N ASP A 26 4.23 -8.66 -2.25
CA ASP A 26 4.07 -7.48 -1.41
C ASP A 26 3.83 -6.26 -2.32
N TYR A 27 2.57 -6.08 -2.71
CA TYR A 27 2.19 -4.95 -3.56
C TYR A 27 2.45 -3.61 -2.84
N PHE A 28 2.15 -3.51 -1.54
CA PHE A 28 2.40 -2.29 -0.78
C PHE A 28 3.88 -1.95 -0.71
N GLY A 29 4.75 -2.94 -0.52
CA GLY A 29 6.20 -2.74 -0.52
C GLY A 29 6.76 -2.15 -1.81
N LYS A 30 6.06 -2.33 -2.96
CA LYS A 30 6.42 -1.66 -4.22
C LYS A 30 6.06 -0.18 -4.22
N LEU A 31 5.04 0.22 -3.46
CA LEU A 31 4.61 1.61 -3.34
C LEU A 31 5.43 2.39 -2.32
N GLU A 32 5.80 1.74 -1.21
CA GLU A 32 6.40 2.34 -0.02
C GLU A 32 7.54 3.33 -0.31
N PRO A 33 8.56 3.04 -1.16
CA PRO A 33 9.65 3.98 -1.42
C PRO A 33 9.21 5.31 -2.06
N ARG A 34 7.99 5.33 -2.58
CA ARG A 34 7.39 6.51 -3.24
C ARG A 34 6.29 7.15 -2.42
N LEU A 35 6.10 6.73 -1.16
CA LEU A 35 5.08 7.29 -0.28
C LEU A 35 5.63 8.46 0.53
N ILE A 36 4.75 9.41 0.79
CA ILE A 36 4.92 10.50 1.74
C ILE A 36 3.79 10.49 2.75
N GLN A 37 4.06 11.07 3.90
CA GLN A 37 3.06 11.44 4.90
C GLN A 37 2.94 12.95 4.97
N VAL A 38 1.71 13.45 5.09
CA VAL A 38 1.47 14.87 5.36
C VAL A 38 0.76 15.00 6.70
N THR A 39 1.37 15.71 7.63
CA THR A 39 0.80 15.97 8.96
C THR A 39 0.81 17.47 9.22
N ASN A 40 -0.36 18.06 9.47
CA ASN A 40 -0.51 19.50 9.65
C ASN A 40 0.13 20.35 8.52
N GLY A 41 0.00 19.88 7.28
CA GLY A 41 0.58 20.52 6.09
C GLY A 41 2.09 20.37 5.95
N LYS A 42 2.75 19.59 6.79
CA LYS A 42 4.18 19.27 6.67
C LYS A 42 4.39 17.90 6.05
N LYS A 43 5.11 17.87 4.94
CA LYS A 43 5.52 16.64 4.27
C LYS A 43 6.69 15.98 5.01
N SER A 44 6.63 14.66 5.13
CA SER A 44 7.72 13.81 5.61
C SER A 44 7.73 12.50 4.82
N ASP A 45 8.81 11.74 4.91
CA ASP A 45 8.83 10.38 4.39
C ASP A 45 7.83 9.51 5.17
N TYR A 46 7.17 8.61 4.45
CA TYR A 46 6.25 7.66 5.06
C TYR A 46 7.01 6.68 5.95
N LYS A 47 6.49 6.46 7.14
CA LYS A 47 7.04 5.46 8.07
C LYS A 47 6.34 4.13 7.83
N LYS A 48 7.10 3.14 7.38
CA LYS A 48 6.63 1.79 7.15
C LYS A 48 6.00 1.18 8.41
N PRO A 49 4.81 0.56 8.31
CA PRO A 49 4.27 -0.23 9.40
C PRO A 49 5.11 -1.51 9.60
N ALA A 50 5.07 -2.08 10.80
CA ALA A 50 5.81 -3.31 11.11
C ALA A 50 5.43 -4.50 10.21
N THR A 51 4.17 -4.52 9.75
CA THR A 51 3.65 -5.53 8.82
C THR A 51 3.06 -4.83 7.60
N SER A 52 3.44 -5.25 6.39
CA SER A 52 2.85 -4.74 5.16
C SER A 52 1.35 -5.03 5.10
N PRO A 53 0.52 -4.05 4.73
CA PRO A 53 -0.90 -4.26 4.51
C PRO A 53 -1.15 -5.32 3.44
N LYS A 54 -2.17 -6.16 3.63
CA LYS A 54 -2.62 -7.14 2.64
C LYS A 54 -3.53 -6.51 1.59
N TYR A 55 -4.22 -5.45 1.98
CA TYR A 55 -5.18 -4.73 1.15
C TYR A 55 -4.78 -3.27 1.06
N VAL A 56 -4.76 -2.75 -0.15
CA VAL A 56 -4.42 -1.36 -0.42
C VAL A 56 -5.54 -0.74 -1.24
N ALA A 57 -6.18 0.29 -0.69
CA ALA A 57 -7.06 1.13 -1.49
C ALA A 57 -6.24 2.28 -2.10
N ILE A 58 -6.36 2.51 -3.41
CA ILE A 58 -5.78 3.68 -4.06
C ILE A 58 -6.89 4.66 -4.35
N TYR A 59 -6.75 5.86 -3.83
CA TYR A 59 -7.69 6.97 -4.00
C TYR A 59 -7.13 8.00 -5.00
N TYR A 60 -7.70 8.04 -6.18
CA TYR A 60 -7.37 9.03 -7.22
C TYR A 60 -8.26 10.26 -7.06
N SER A 61 -7.64 11.41 -6.85
CA SER A 61 -8.36 12.64 -6.56
C SER A 61 -7.50 13.88 -6.85
N ALA A 62 -8.08 15.07 -6.76
CA ALA A 62 -7.37 16.32 -6.87
C ALA A 62 -8.10 17.47 -6.16
N HIS A 63 -7.35 18.45 -5.69
CA HIS A 63 -7.86 19.65 -5.03
C HIS A 63 -8.80 20.48 -5.92
N TRP A 64 -8.45 20.60 -7.21
CA TRP A 64 -9.23 21.35 -8.20
C TRP A 64 -10.56 20.69 -8.59
N CYS A 65 -10.81 19.45 -8.16
CA CYS A 65 -11.97 18.63 -8.56
C CYS A 65 -13.13 18.82 -7.55
N PRO A 66 -14.24 19.48 -7.89
CA PRO A 66 -15.34 19.72 -6.95
C PRO A 66 -15.98 18.45 -6.39
N PRO A 67 -16.30 17.41 -7.18
CA PRO A 67 -16.84 16.17 -6.64
C PRO A 67 -15.85 15.44 -5.73
N CYS A 68 -14.55 15.56 -6.00
CA CYS A 68 -13.51 15.01 -5.13
C CYS A 68 -13.54 15.68 -3.74
N ARG A 69 -13.61 17.01 -3.69
CA ARG A 69 -13.68 17.78 -2.44
C ARG A 69 -14.95 17.48 -1.64
N ALA A 70 -16.04 17.14 -2.31
CA ALA A 70 -17.28 16.72 -1.65
C ALA A 70 -17.19 15.28 -1.08
N PHE A 71 -16.44 14.40 -1.73
CA PHE A 71 -16.28 13.00 -1.34
C PHE A 71 -15.23 12.79 -0.24
N THR A 72 -14.09 13.48 -0.33
CA THR A 72 -12.91 13.27 0.55
C THR A 72 -13.23 13.36 2.05
N PRO A 73 -14.01 14.35 2.56
CA PRO A 73 -14.32 14.39 3.99
C PRO A 73 -15.04 13.14 4.50
N LYS A 74 -15.97 12.59 3.72
CA LYS A 74 -16.68 11.35 4.04
C LYS A 74 -15.73 10.15 4.09
N LEU A 75 -14.79 10.10 3.16
CA LEU A 75 -13.77 9.05 3.12
C LEU A 75 -12.83 9.16 4.34
N VAL A 76 -12.49 10.38 4.78
CA VAL A 76 -11.67 10.63 5.98
C VAL A 76 -12.38 10.13 7.23
N GLU A 77 -13.67 10.43 7.40
CA GLU A 77 -14.48 9.93 8.52
C GLU A 77 -14.53 8.41 8.53
N TRP A 78 -14.88 7.80 7.40
CA TRP A 78 -14.89 6.34 7.26
C TRP A 78 -13.53 5.72 7.60
N TYR A 79 -12.43 6.27 7.08
CA TYR A 79 -11.10 5.71 7.32
C TYR A 79 -10.70 5.76 8.80
N LYS A 80 -11.03 6.85 9.51
CA LYS A 80 -10.75 6.99 10.95
C LYS A 80 -11.45 5.93 11.79
N GLU A 81 -12.63 5.50 11.37
CA GLU A 81 -13.37 4.44 12.06
C GLU A 81 -12.93 3.03 11.65
N PHE A 82 -12.57 2.86 10.37
CA PHE A 82 -12.24 1.58 9.77
C PHE A 82 -10.81 1.13 10.10
N LYS A 83 -9.82 2.00 9.87
CA LYS A 83 -8.39 1.69 9.98
C LYS A 83 -7.96 1.10 11.33
N PRO A 84 -8.43 1.57 12.49
CA PRO A 84 -8.05 1.01 13.78
C PRO A 84 -8.48 -0.46 13.98
N LYS A 85 -9.48 -0.90 13.23
CA LYS A 85 -10.02 -2.28 13.30
C LYS A 85 -9.44 -3.19 12.20
N HIS A 86 -8.69 -2.62 11.24
CA HIS A 86 -8.17 -3.31 10.06
C HIS A 86 -6.70 -2.92 9.82
N GLU A 87 -5.80 -3.47 10.63
CA GLU A 87 -4.37 -3.18 10.52
C GLU A 87 -3.75 -3.64 9.19
N ASP A 88 -4.36 -4.67 8.57
CA ASP A 88 -3.95 -5.23 7.29
C ASP A 88 -4.47 -4.47 6.06
N PHE A 89 -5.10 -3.31 6.27
CA PHE A 89 -5.58 -2.40 5.24
C PHE A 89 -4.78 -1.08 5.25
N GLU A 90 -4.53 -0.49 4.08
CA GLU A 90 -4.05 0.88 3.96
C GLU A 90 -4.73 1.60 2.80
N LEU A 91 -4.87 2.93 2.91
CA LEU A 91 -5.32 3.79 1.83
C LEU A 91 -4.18 4.67 1.37
N VAL A 92 -3.99 4.79 0.06
CA VAL A 92 -2.93 5.60 -0.55
C VAL A 92 -3.56 6.62 -1.48
N PHE A 93 -3.25 7.89 -1.30
CA PHE A 93 -3.69 8.97 -2.19
C PHE A 93 -2.78 9.06 -3.43
N ALA A 94 -3.38 8.99 -4.60
CA ALA A 94 -2.75 9.24 -5.90
C ALA A 94 -3.28 10.57 -6.47
N SER A 95 -2.48 11.63 -6.30
CA SER A 95 -2.89 12.97 -6.70
C SER A 95 -2.88 13.15 -8.22
N SER A 96 -3.91 13.82 -8.72
CA SER A 96 -3.97 14.39 -10.07
C SER A 96 -3.84 15.93 -10.04
N ASP A 97 -3.30 16.48 -8.96
CA ASP A 97 -3.02 17.90 -8.85
C ASP A 97 -1.93 18.36 -9.82
N LYS A 98 -1.84 19.67 -10.04
CA LYS A 98 -0.90 20.27 -10.98
C LYS A 98 0.46 20.60 -10.35
N SER A 99 0.53 20.59 -9.00
CA SER A 99 1.77 20.81 -8.25
C SER A 99 1.79 20.05 -6.92
N GLU A 100 2.97 19.89 -6.34
CA GLU A 100 3.14 19.26 -5.02
C GLU A 100 2.46 20.10 -3.92
N GLU A 101 2.53 21.42 -4.03
CA GLU A 101 1.92 22.34 -3.07
C GLU A 101 0.39 22.15 -3.05
N ALA A 102 -0.23 22.03 -4.23
CA ALA A 102 -1.67 21.79 -4.33
C ALA A 102 -2.07 20.43 -3.73
N GLN A 103 -1.26 19.38 -3.94
CA GLN A 103 -1.45 18.09 -3.31
C GLN A 103 -1.38 18.19 -1.78
N ILE A 104 -0.35 18.84 -1.25
CA ILE A 104 -0.14 18.98 0.19
C ILE A 104 -1.26 19.82 0.83
N GLU A 105 -1.65 20.92 0.18
CA GLU A 105 -2.72 21.78 0.69
C GLU A 105 -4.05 21.04 0.71
N TYR A 106 -4.36 20.25 -0.32
CA TYR A 106 -5.56 19.42 -0.35
C TYR A 106 -5.59 18.40 0.79
N MET A 107 -4.47 17.70 1.03
CA MET A 107 -4.36 16.76 2.15
C MET A 107 -4.53 17.45 3.51
N LYS A 108 -3.98 18.66 3.67
CA LYS A 108 -4.09 19.46 4.88
C LYS A 108 -5.51 19.94 5.11
N GLU A 109 -6.15 20.57 4.10
CA GLU A 109 -7.51 21.13 4.20
C GLU A 109 -8.55 20.05 4.54
N THR A 110 -8.41 18.88 3.94
CA THR A 110 -9.35 17.77 4.17
C THR A 110 -8.99 16.88 5.34
N GLY A 111 -7.80 17.06 5.93
CA GLY A 111 -7.31 16.26 7.05
C GLY A 111 -7.07 14.79 6.68
N MET A 112 -6.61 14.49 5.46
CA MET A 112 -6.29 13.12 5.02
C MET A 112 -5.25 12.49 5.96
N PRO A 113 -5.57 11.37 6.64
CA PRO A 113 -4.66 10.76 7.61
C PRO A 113 -3.75 9.69 6.99
N TRP A 114 -4.04 9.29 5.76
CA TRP A 114 -3.33 8.23 5.03
C TRP A 114 -2.13 8.77 4.23
N PRO A 115 -1.18 7.89 3.82
CA PRO A 115 -0.06 8.27 2.97
C PRO A 115 -0.52 8.65 1.55
N ALA A 116 0.35 9.39 0.88
CA ALA A 116 0.17 9.73 -0.54
C ALA A 116 1.37 9.30 -1.36
N MET A 117 1.16 9.06 -2.65
CA MET A 117 2.26 8.96 -3.61
C MET A 117 3.00 10.30 -3.67
N LYS A 118 4.34 10.27 -3.77
CA LYS A 118 5.15 11.46 -4.09
C LYS A 118 4.58 12.12 -5.35
N PHE A 119 4.53 13.43 -5.37
CA PHE A 119 4.00 14.18 -6.50
C PHE A 119 4.63 13.69 -7.83
N GLY A 120 3.80 13.54 -8.85
CA GLY A 120 4.21 13.03 -10.16
C GLY A 120 4.37 11.51 -10.26
N THR A 121 4.32 10.75 -9.16
CA THR A 121 4.48 9.28 -9.20
C THR A 121 3.16 8.50 -9.17
N GLY A 122 2.02 9.16 -8.97
CA GLY A 122 0.69 8.54 -8.92
C GLY A 122 0.19 7.96 -10.27
N LYS A 123 0.91 8.24 -11.37
CA LYS A 123 0.68 7.65 -12.70
C LYS A 123 1.72 6.59 -13.08
N GLY A 124 2.61 6.22 -12.16
CA GLY A 124 3.61 5.16 -12.38
C GLY A 124 2.97 3.79 -12.60
N PRO A 125 3.75 2.81 -13.09
CA PRO A 125 3.23 1.50 -13.54
C PRO A 125 2.52 0.71 -12.44
N GLU A 126 2.90 0.90 -11.19
CA GLU A 126 2.27 0.21 -10.06
C GLU A 126 0.89 0.76 -9.70
N VAL A 127 0.66 2.05 -9.97
CA VAL A 127 -0.56 2.79 -9.61
C VAL A 127 -1.38 3.10 -10.84
N GLY A 128 -0.77 3.65 -11.89
CA GLY A 128 -1.46 4.15 -13.09
C GLY A 128 -2.30 3.11 -13.84
N LYS A 129 -1.94 1.83 -13.76
CA LYS A 129 -2.69 0.73 -14.41
C LYS A 129 -4.09 0.50 -13.82
N TYR A 130 -4.37 1.03 -12.63
CA TYR A 130 -5.68 0.91 -11.99
C TYR A 130 -6.49 2.21 -12.08
N ALA A 131 -5.93 3.27 -12.66
CA ALA A 131 -6.60 4.55 -12.77
C ALA A 131 -7.79 4.47 -13.75
N ALA A 132 -8.92 5.05 -13.35
CA ALA A 132 -10.07 5.22 -14.23
C ALA A 132 -9.94 6.49 -15.11
N SER A 133 -10.88 6.67 -16.04
CA SER A 133 -10.96 7.86 -16.90
C SER A 133 -11.32 9.15 -16.17
N GLY A 134 -11.86 9.05 -14.95
CA GLY A 134 -12.31 10.19 -14.13
C GLY A 134 -11.92 10.11 -12.67
N ILE A 135 -12.09 11.21 -11.95
CA ILE A 135 -11.92 11.33 -10.49
C ILE A 135 -13.15 12.00 -9.87
N PRO A 136 -13.52 11.70 -8.59
CA PRO A 136 -12.83 10.79 -7.68
C PRO A 136 -12.97 9.32 -8.09
N TYR A 137 -11.96 8.51 -7.82
CA TYR A 137 -11.99 7.08 -8.06
C TYR A 137 -11.26 6.33 -6.94
N LEU A 138 -11.79 5.19 -6.53
CA LEU A 138 -11.23 4.34 -5.48
C LEU A 138 -11.17 2.90 -5.96
N VAL A 139 -9.99 2.28 -5.89
CA VAL A 139 -9.79 0.88 -6.23
C VAL A 139 -9.18 0.14 -5.05
N LEU A 140 -9.66 -1.08 -4.77
CA LEU A 140 -9.11 -1.96 -3.74
C LEU A 140 -8.25 -3.06 -4.38
N ILE A 141 -7.03 -3.24 -3.88
CA ILE A 141 -6.02 -4.12 -4.45
C ILE A 141 -5.51 -5.06 -3.36
N ASP A 142 -5.36 -6.35 -3.69
CA ASP A 142 -4.78 -7.33 -2.78
C ASP A 142 -3.23 -7.28 -2.76
N GLN A 143 -2.63 -8.04 -1.87
CA GLN A 143 -1.17 -8.15 -1.71
C GLN A 143 -0.44 -8.62 -2.98
N ASN A 144 -1.15 -9.25 -3.94
CA ASN A 144 -0.60 -9.74 -5.20
C ASN A 144 -0.72 -8.69 -6.32
N GLY A 145 -1.38 -7.57 -6.08
CA GLY A 145 -1.66 -6.55 -7.07
C GLY A 145 -2.89 -6.85 -7.93
N LYS A 146 -3.82 -7.69 -7.42
CA LYS A 146 -5.09 -7.96 -8.08
C LYS A 146 -6.12 -6.92 -7.64
N ASP A 147 -6.82 -6.33 -8.59
CA ASP A 147 -7.98 -5.48 -8.34
C ASP A 147 -9.15 -6.33 -7.80
N LEU A 148 -9.69 -5.92 -6.65
CA LEU A 148 -10.80 -6.56 -5.96
C LEU A 148 -12.12 -5.79 -6.12
N THR A 149 -12.11 -4.60 -6.71
CA THR A 149 -13.33 -3.81 -6.93
C THR A 149 -14.23 -4.41 -7.99
N GLY A 150 -13.67 -5.27 -8.85
CA GLY A 150 -14.44 -5.94 -9.90
C GLY A 150 -14.88 -5.01 -11.03
N GLN A 151 -14.44 -3.78 -11.00
CA GLN A 151 -14.71 -2.82 -12.08
C GLN A 151 -13.86 -3.18 -13.29
N LYS A 152 -14.46 -3.88 -14.23
CA LYS A 152 -13.94 -4.02 -15.58
C LYS A 152 -14.22 -2.69 -16.29
N ASP A 153 -13.15 -2.05 -16.77
CA ASP A 153 -13.15 -1.03 -17.82
C ASP A 153 -14.42 -0.13 -17.91
N ASN A 154 -14.45 0.95 -17.07
CA ASN A 154 -15.28 2.15 -17.29
C ASN A 154 -16.81 2.01 -17.28
N GLU A 155 -17.41 1.05 -16.63
CA GLU A 155 -18.86 1.05 -16.41
C GLU A 155 -19.19 1.78 -15.08
N TRP A 156 -19.66 3.03 -15.24
CA TRP A 156 -20.36 3.83 -14.22
C TRP A 156 -21.83 3.95 -14.59
#